data_f212586c17222666d403480c9d29becf
#
_entry.id   f212586c17222666d403480c9d29becf
#
_cell.length_a   1.000
_cell.length_b   1.000
_cell.length_c   1.000
_cell.angle_alpha   90.00
_cell.angle_beta   90.00
_cell.angle_gamma   90.00
#
_symmetry.space_group_name_H-M   'P 1'
#
loop_
_entity.id
_entity.type
_entity.pdbx_description
1 polymer ?
#
loop_
_entity_poly.entity_id
_entity_poly.type
_entity_poly.pdbx_seq_one_letter_code
_entity_poly.pdbx_strand_id
1 'polypeptide(L)'
;TPSPTVDLGDDVVICNEIAQTLDAGPLNLTYSYLWNNGETTPTISVDTAGTYHVTVQDATGCSASDTLIATENNLPVNVGPDQTICEGDTAILTALSGNNYSINVTTNGASDYTLSGAFSGNDPPINITLGDTLTFNVNAPSHPFWIKTAATTGTSDAVSLTNNGATSGNIIFIPTATGTYHYICEYHAGMTGTITVSSNTSTYAWNTGETTATINASPTVTTNYTVTC
;
A
#
# COMPACT_ATOMS: atom_id res chain seq x y z
N THR A 1 -42.09 -17.36 -7.40
CA THR A 1 -41.05 -16.40 -7.00
C THR A 1 -39.78 -16.74 -7.76
N PRO A 2 -38.98 -15.77 -8.24
CA PRO A 2 -37.70 -16.09 -8.85
C PRO A 2 -36.79 -16.74 -7.79
N SER A 3 -35.93 -17.65 -8.22
CA SER A 3 -34.91 -18.24 -7.33
C SER A 3 -34.02 -17.17 -6.75
N PRO A 4 -33.53 -17.35 -5.51
CA PRO A 4 -32.59 -16.38 -4.92
C PRO A 4 -31.32 -16.30 -5.78
N THR A 5 -30.72 -15.11 -5.79
CA THR A 5 -29.38 -14.86 -6.32
C THR A 5 -28.58 -14.17 -5.22
N VAL A 6 -27.30 -14.47 -5.12
CA VAL A 6 -26.38 -13.83 -4.19
C VAL A 6 -25.07 -13.56 -4.90
N ASP A 7 -24.51 -12.40 -4.67
CA ASP A 7 -23.22 -11.94 -5.18
C ASP A 7 -22.59 -11.03 -4.10
N LEU A 8 -21.51 -11.48 -3.50
CA LEU A 8 -20.78 -10.75 -2.44
C LEU A 8 -19.80 -9.73 -3.02
N GLY A 9 -19.66 -9.70 -4.36
CA GLY A 9 -18.68 -8.86 -5.03
C GLY A 9 -17.28 -9.47 -5.05
N ASP A 10 -16.30 -8.61 -5.36
CA ASP A 10 -14.88 -9.00 -5.43
C ASP A 10 -14.30 -9.27 -4.02
N ASP A 11 -13.20 -10.05 -3.98
CA ASP A 11 -12.42 -10.27 -2.77
C ASP A 11 -11.97 -8.95 -2.15
N VAL A 12 -11.94 -8.87 -0.82
CA VAL A 12 -11.64 -7.63 -0.09
C VAL A 12 -10.33 -7.74 0.68
N VAL A 13 -9.71 -6.59 0.91
CA VAL A 13 -8.53 -6.45 1.77
C VAL A 13 -8.96 -5.74 3.06
N ILE A 14 -8.76 -6.41 4.19
CA ILE A 14 -8.98 -5.85 5.53
C ILE A 14 -7.67 -5.23 5.99
N CYS A 15 -7.70 -3.94 6.32
CA CYS A 15 -6.57 -3.22 6.88
C CYS A 15 -6.73 -3.13 8.40
N ASN A 16 -5.78 -3.71 9.16
CA ASN A 16 -5.67 -3.56 10.61
C ASN A 16 -7.02 -3.65 11.36
N GLU A 17 -7.77 -4.72 11.14
CA GLU A 17 -9.05 -4.99 11.83
C GLU A 17 -10.15 -3.95 11.56
N ILE A 18 -10.02 -3.10 10.53
CA ILE A 18 -11.11 -2.22 10.12
C ILE A 18 -12.21 -3.07 9.50
N ALA A 19 -13.34 -3.14 10.20
CA ALA A 19 -14.45 -3.99 9.82
C ALA A 19 -15.04 -3.61 8.45
N GLN A 20 -15.22 -4.62 7.59
CA GLN A 20 -15.92 -4.52 6.31
C GLN A 20 -17.31 -5.11 6.44
N THR A 21 -18.29 -4.50 5.78
CA THR A 21 -19.65 -5.07 5.74
C THR A 21 -19.79 -5.89 4.47
N LEU A 22 -20.09 -7.19 4.63
CA LEU A 22 -20.49 -8.06 3.55
C LEU A 22 -22.01 -8.09 3.46
N ASP A 23 -22.55 -7.96 2.26
CA ASP A 23 -23.98 -7.87 2.00
C ASP A 23 -24.41 -8.96 1.03
N ALA A 24 -25.20 -9.92 1.51
CA ALA A 24 -25.75 -11.03 0.71
C ALA A 24 -27.00 -10.62 -0.10
N GLY A 25 -27.32 -9.35 -0.16
CA GLY A 25 -28.41 -8.82 -0.97
C GLY A 25 -29.58 -8.26 -0.15
N PRO A 26 -30.63 -7.78 -0.82
CA PRO A 26 -31.69 -7.03 -0.18
C PRO A 26 -32.44 -7.86 0.88
N LEU A 27 -32.75 -7.20 1.98
CA LEU A 27 -33.59 -7.78 3.03
C LEU A 27 -34.92 -8.23 2.43
N ASN A 28 -35.06 -9.52 2.20
CA ASN A 28 -36.31 -10.12 1.77
C ASN A 28 -36.88 -11.00 2.90
N LEU A 29 -38.05 -10.65 3.41
CA LEU A 29 -38.70 -11.34 4.53
C LEU A 29 -39.04 -12.83 4.24
N THR A 30 -38.89 -13.24 2.99
CA THR A 30 -39.11 -14.64 2.56
C THR A 30 -37.82 -15.42 2.37
N TYR A 31 -36.65 -14.79 2.55
CA TYR A 31 -35.34 -15.43 2.44
C TYR A 31 -34.74 -15.70 3.81
N SER A 32 -34.05 -16.81 3.94
CA SER A 32 -33.16 -17.11 5.06
C SER A 32 -31.71 -17.05 4.59
N TYR A 33 -30.84 -16.57 5.47
CA TYR A 33 -29.41 -16.45 5.25
C TYR A 33 -28.68 -17.34 6.23
N LEU A 34 -27.61 -17.96 5.79
CA LEU A 34 -26.72 -18.75 6.63
C LEU A 34 -25.29 -18.54 6.19
N TRP A 35 -24.53 -17.83 7.01
CA TRP A 35 -23.10 -17.63 6.83
C TRP A 35 -22.31 -18.79 7.46
N ASN A 36 -21.09 -19.02 6.97
CA ASN A 36 -20.20 -20.05 7.52
C ASN A 36 -19.74 -19.79 8.96
N ASN A 37 -19.86 -18.57 9.47
CA ASN A 37 -19.64 -18.22 10.88
C ASN A 37 -20.90 -18.44 11.77
N GLY A 38 -22.00 -18.89 11.17
CA GLY A 38 -23.28 -19.17 11.86
C GLY A 38 -24.25 -18.00 11.93
N GLU A 39 -23.88 -16.82 11.43
CA GLU A 39 -24.81 -15.69 11.36
C GLU A 39 -25.91 -15.92 10.32
N THR A 40 -27.10 -15.31 10.60
CA THR A 40 -28.30 -15.48 9.77
C THR A 40 -28.89 -14.15 9.29
N THR A 41 -28.14 -13.09 9.38
CA THR A 41 -28.50 -11.75 8.89
C THR A 41 -28.16 -11.58 7.42
N PRO A 42 -28.83 -10.69 6.67
CA PRO A 42 -28.48 -10.40 5.27
C PRO A 42 -27.08 -9.81 5.15
N THR A 43 -26.60 -9.10 6.17
CA THR A 43 -25.28 -8.50 6.23
C THR A 43 -24.51 -8.98 7.45
N ILE A 44 -23.20 -9.12 7.31
CA ILE A 44 -22.29 -9.37 8.42
C ILE A 44 -21.15 -8.35 8.41
N SER A 45 -20.55 -8.12 9.59
CA SER A 45 -19.36 -7.30 9.73
C SER A 45 -18.16 -8.21 9.94
N VAL A 46 -17.11 -8.06 9.11
CA VAL A 46 -15.91 -8.89 9.15
C VAL A 46 -14.67 -8.01 9.29
N ASP A 47 -13.82 -8.33 10.23
CA ASP A 47 -12.61 -7.60 10.60
C ASP A 47 -11.34 -8.47 10.57
N THR A 48 -11.47 -9.74 10.18
CA THR A 48 -10.37 -10.70 10.12
C THR A 48 -10.28 -11.35 8.74
N ALA A 49 -9.06 -11.68 8.34
CA ALA A 49 -8.84 -12.46 7.12
C ALA A 49 -9.52 -13.82 7.19
N GLY A 50 -10.09 -14.26 6.08
CA GLY A 50 -10.79 -15.54 6.01
C GLY A 50 -11.57 -15.72 4.74
N THR A 51 -12.16 -16.89 4.62
CA THR A 51 -13.13 -17.19 3.55
C THR A 51 -14.52 -17.08 4.14
N TYR A 52 -15.32 -16.18 3.60
CA TYR A 52 -16.70 -15.93 4.00
C TYR A 52 -17.64 -16.52 2.94
N HIS A 53 -18.54 -17.37 3.37
CA HIS A 53 -19.49 -18.05 2.51
C HIS A 53 -20.89 -17.84 3.06
N VAL A 54 -21.83 -17.50 2.19
CA VAL A 54 -23.25 -17.39 2.54
C VAL A 54 -24.10 -18.31 1.66
N THR A 55 -25.11 -18.89 2.25
CA THR A 55 -26.20 -19.56 1.55
C THR A 55 -27.50 -18.80 1.80
N VAL A 56 -28.18 -18.42 0.72
CA VAL A 56 -29.48 -17.75 0.74
C VAL A 56 -30.53 -18.74 0.25
N GLN A 57 -31.61 -18.93 1.00
CA GLN A 57 -32.69 -19.89 0.65
C GLN A 57 -34.04 -19.20 0.73
N ASP A 58 -34.89 -19.50 -0.24
CA ASP A 58 -36.29 -19.06 -0.26
C ASP A 58 -37.22 -20.02 0.50
N ALA A 59 -38.49 -19.61 0.69
CA ALA A 59 -39.50 -20.39 1.39
C ALA A 59 -39.89 -21.71 0.66
N THR A 60 -39.48 -21.87 -0.60
CA THR A 60 -39.75 -23.10 -1.38
C THR A 60 -38.58 -24.09 -1.30
N GLY A 61 -37.46 -23.70 -0.68
CA GLY A 61 -36.26 -24.51 -0.53
C GLY A 61 -35.22 -24.30 -1.64
N CYS A 62 -35.46 -23.41 -2.61
CA CYS A 62 -34.43 -23.05 -3.59
C CYS A 62 -33.33 -22.22 -2.92
N SER A 63 -32.07 -22.51 -3.25
CA SER A 63 -30.94 -21.83 -2.64
C SER A 63 -29.92 -21.34 -3.68
N ALA A 64 -29.20 -20.28 -3.34
CA ALA A 64 -27.98 -19.80 -3.98
C ALA A 64 -26.91 -19.58 -2.94
N SER A 65 -25.65 -19.66 -3.33
CA SER A 65 -24.53 -19.39 -2.44
C SER A 65 -23.43 -18.67 -3.17
N ASP A 66 -22.66 -17.89 -2.40
CA ASP A 66 -21.47 -17.21 -2.90
C ASP A 66 -20.38 -17.20 -1.83
N THR A 67 -19.15 -16.94 -2.26
CA THR A 67 -17.95 -16.99 -1.42
C THR A 67 -17.05 -15.82 -1.75
N LEU A 68 -16.60 -15.09 -0.72
CA LEU A 68 -15.66 -14.00 -0.80
C LEU A 68 -14.44 -14.33 0.07
N ILE A 69 -13.24 -13.98 -0.41
CA ILE A 69 -12.00 -14.09 0.35
C ILE A 69 -11.64 -12.70 0.89
N ALA A 70 -11.55 -12.59 2.21
CA ALA A 70 -10.96 -11.43 2.86
C ALA A 70 -9.50 -11.73 3.17
N THR A 71 -8.60 -10.91 2.69
CA THR A 71 -7.17 -10.97 3.01
C THR A 71 -6.81 -9.85 3.97
N GLU A 72 -5.89 -10.10 4.89
CA GLU A 72 -5.40 -9.07 5.80
C GLU A 72 -4.16 -8.41 5.20
N ASN A 73 -4.13 -7.10 5.22
CA ASN A 73 -2.97 -6.33 4.83
C ASN A 73 -2.50 -5.48 6.01
N ASN A 74 -1.51 -6.00 6.73
CA ASN A 74 -0.85 -5.31 7.85
C ASN A 74 0.29 -4.44 7.32
N LEU A 75 -0.04 -3.43 6.52
CA LEU A 75 0.98 -2.48 6.06
C LEU A 75 1.49 -1.66 7.25
N PRO A 76 2.81 -1.50 7.40
CA PRO A 76 3.32 -0.57 8.39
C PRO A 76 2.85 0.85 8.06
N VAL A 77 2.27 1.53 9.04
CA VAL A 77 1.87 2.93 8.93
C VAL A 77 2.94 3.80 9.56
N ASN A 78 3.46 4.74 8.78
CA ASN A 78 4.41 5.73 9.25
C ASN A 78 3.70 7.08 9.40
N VAL A 79 3.76 7.67 10.58
CA VAL A 79 3.18 8.99 10.90
C VAL A 79 4.25 10.09 11.04
N GLY A 80 5.50 9.78 10.72
CA GLY A 80 6.62 10.69 10.91
C GLY A 80 7.05 10.83 12.39
N PRO A 81 8.01 11.75 12.67
CA PRO A 81 8.50 12.00 14.00
C PRO A 81 7.50 12.81 14.84
N ASP A 82 7.66 12.74 16.17
CA ASP A 82 6.94 13.59 17.11
C ASP A 82 7.12 15.08 16.76
N GLN A 83 6.03 15.83 16.85
CA GLN A 83 6.01 17.27 16.58
C GLN A 83 5.83 18.06 17.88
N THR A 84 6.56 19.16 18.02
CA THR A 84 6.37 20.13 19.09
C THR A 84 5.76 21.40 18.50
N ILE A 85 4.60 21.79 19.01
CA ILE A 85 3.88 23.01 18.60
C ILE A 85 3.60 23.90 19.81
N CYS A 86 3.42 25.20 19.58
CA CYS A 86 2.96 26.11 20.62
C CYS A 86 1.44 26.02 20.80
N GLU A 87 0.94 26.45 21.95
CA GLU A 87 -0.49 26.52 22.19
C GLU A 87 -1.19 27.44 21.15
N GLY A 88 -2.24 26.90 20.52
CA GLY A 88 -2.96 27.57 19.43
C GLY A 88 -2.46 27.26 18.03
N ASP A 89 -1.31 26.62 17.89
CA ASP A 89 -0.81 26.15 16.59
C ASP A 89 -1.49 24.83 16.18
N THR A 90 -1.34 24.51 14.90
CA THR A 90 -1.86 23.26 14.32
C THR A 90 -0.72 22.43 13.75
N ALA A 91 -0.61 21.20 14.18
CA ALA A 91 0.23 20.19 13.55
C ALA A 91 -0.54 19.48 12.42
N ILE A 92 0.15 19.24 11.31
CA ILE A 92 -0.35 18.38 10.24
C ILE A 92 0.25 16.99 10.44
N LEU A 93 -0.58 16.01 10.73
CA LEU A 93 -0.18 14.61 10.86
C LEU A 93 -0.58 13.87 9.59
N THR A 94 0.37 13.19 8.96
CA THR A 94 0.14 12.43 7.73
C THR A 94 0.51 10.97 7.96
N ALA A 95 -0.45 10.08 7.78
CA ALA A 95 -0.25 8.65 7.78
C ALA A 95 0.06 8.16 6.37
N LEU A 96 1.13 7.41 6.22
CA LEU A 96 1.48 6.73 4.99
C LEU A 96 1.68 5.25 5.28
N SER A 97 0.81 4.40 4.74
CA SER A 97 1.00 2.96 4.75
C SER A 97 1.76 2.54 3.50
N GLY A 98 2.69 1.62 3.62
CA GLY A 98 3.44 1.15 2.47
C GLY A 98 4.34 -0.04 2.78
N ASN A 99 4.76 -0.72 1.73
CA ASN A 99 5.65 -1.86 1.80
C ASN A 99 7.11 -1.43 1.88
N ASN A 100 7.93 -2.26 2.50
CA ASN A 100 9.38 -2.11 2.49
C ASN A 100 9.98 -3.11 1.50
N TYR A 101 10.60 -2.63 0.46
CA TYR A 101 11.23 -3.44 -0.58
C TYR A 101 12.75 -3.38 -0.46
N SER A 102 13.41 -4.54 -0.40
CA SER A 102 14.86 -4.67 -0.44
C SER A 102 15.29 -5.18 -1.82
N ILE A 103 16.20 -4.45 -2.46
CA ILE A 103 16.63 -4.67 -3.84
C ILE A 103 18.15 -4.67 -3.86
N ASN A 104 18.76 -5.77 -4.31
CA ASN A 104 20.19 -5.79 -4.54
C ASN A 104 20.46 -5.29 -5.96
N VAL A 105 21.45 -4.40 -6.10
CA VAL A 105 21.86 -3.79 -7.36
C VAL A 105 23.29 -4.21 -7.67
N THR A 106 23.46 -4.88 -8.80
CA THR A 106 24.75 -5.24 -9.37
C THR A 106 24.80 -4.76 -10.83
N THR A 107 25.91 -4.98 -11.52
CA THR A 107 26.09 -4.59 -12.92
C THR A 107 26.32 -5.78 -13.82
N ASN A 108 25.80 -5.70 -15.04
CA ASN A 108 26.15 -6.59 -16.14
C ASN A 108 26.98 -5.82 -17.16
N GLY A 109 28.27 -5.67 -16.85
CA GLY A 109 29.17 -4.79 -17.63
C GLY A 109 28.71 -3.33 -17.54
N ALA A 110 28.75 -2.62 -18.66
CA ALA A 110 28.29 -1.24 -18.81
C ALA A 110 26.94 -1.15 -19.55
N SER A 111 26.22 -2.27 -19.66
CA SER A 111 24.95 -2.34 -20.41
C SER A 111 23.75 -2.12 -19.50
N ASP A 112 23.74 -2.81 -18.35
CA ASP A 112 22.57 -2.89 -17.50
C ASP A 112 22.93 -2.90 -16.01
N TYR A 113 22.02 -2.40 -15.15
CA TYR A 113 21.96 -2.84 -13.78
C TYR A 113 21.18 -4.14 -13.68
N THR A 114 21.70 -5.10 -12.97
CA THR A 114 20.99 -6.34 -12.64
C THR A 114 20.42 -6.19 -11.25
N LEU A 115 19.10 -6.17 -11.15
CA LEU A 115 18.37 -6.14 -9.87
C LEU A 115 18.00 -7.55 -9.43
N SER A 116 17.95 -7.77 -8.10
CA SER A 116 17.44 -8.99 -7.49
C SER A 116 16.81 -8.69 -6.13
N GLY A 117 15.95 -9.58 -5.64
CA GLY A 117 15.14 -9.37 -4.45
C GLY A 117 13.69 -9.07 -4.79
N ALA A 118 13.14 -8.00 -4.25
CA ALA A 118 11.73 -7.66 -4.48
C ALA A 118 11.41 -7.38 -5.97
N PHE A 119 12.37 -6.85 -6.71
CA PHE A 119 12.29 -6.67 -8.16
C PHE A 119 13.56 -7.31 -8.78
N SER A 120 13.40 -7.97 -9.94
CA SER A 120 14.49 -8.74 -10.52
C SER A 120 14.54 -8.62 -12.04
N GLY A 121 15.76 -8.66 -12.60
CA GLY A 121 16.04 -8.58 -14.02
C GLY A 121 17.11 -7.54 -14.36
N ASN A 122 17.31 -7.32 -15.65
CA ASN A 122 18.18 -6.26 -16.17
C ASN A 122 17.34 -5.02 -16.42
N ASP A 123 17.65 -3.94 -15.72
CA ASP A 123 16.93 -2.67 -15.73
C ASP A 123 15.39 -2.80 -15.66
N PRO A 124 14.83 -3.64 -14.75
CA PRO A 124 13.39 -3.86 -14.71
C PRO A 124 12.64 -2.60 -14.28
N PRO A 125 11.41 -2.40 -14.78
CA PRO A 125 10.54 -1.37 -14.23
C PRO A 125 10.11 -1.74 -12.80
N ILE A 126 10.02 -0.73 -11.95
CA ILE A 126 9.58 -0.84 -10.55
C ILE A 126 8.27 -0.08 -10.42
N ASN A 127 7.21 -0.74 -9.97
CA ASN A 127 5.92 -0.11 -9.72
C ASN A 127 5.62 -0.16 -8.22
N ILE A 128 5.39 1.00 -7.62
CA ILE A 128 5.13 1.17 -6.19
C ILE A 128 4.03 2.21 -5.96
N THR A 129 3.62 2.35 -4.71
CA THR A 129 2.65 3.36 -4.26
C THR A 129 3.30 4.36 -3.30
N LEU A 130 2.67 5.51 -3.11
CA LEU A 130 3.07 6.46 -2.06
C LEU A 130 3.02 5.76 -0.69
N GLY A 131 4.08 5.94 0.10
CA GLY A 131 4.27 5.25 1.39
C GLY A 131 5.23 4.08 1.31
N ASP A 132 5.44 3.49 0.13
CA ASP A 132 6.43 2.44 -0.06
C ASP A 132 7.86 2.96 0.14
N THR A 133 8.72 2.08 0.63
CA THR A 133 10.15 2.34 0.81
C THR A 133 10.96 1.37 -0.03
N LEU A 134 11.82 1.90 -0.90
CA LEU A 134 12.80 1.12 -1.64
C LEU A 134 14.18 1.25 -0.99
N THR A 135 14.76 0.13 -0.60
CA THR A 135 16.15 0.06 -0.14
C THR A 135 16.99 -0.64 -1.21
N PHE A 136 17.81 0.14 -1.90
CA PHE A 136 18.76 -0.37 -2.89
C PHE A 136 20.08 -0.68 -2.21
N ASN A 137 20.45 -1.95 -2.15
CA ASN A 137 21.74 -2.45 -1.67
C ASN A 137 22.70 -2.46 -2.86
N VAL A 138 23.39 -1.35 -3.08
CA VAL A 138 24.23 -1.14 -4.26
C VAL A 138 25.57 -1.83 -4.11
N ASN A 139 25.94 -2.62 -5.10
CA ASN A 139 27.27 -3.16 -5.33
C ASN A 139 27.58 -3.11 -6.85
N ALA A 140 27.86 -1.91 -7.32
CA ALA A 140 28.03 -1.55 -8.73
C ALA A 140 29.34 -0.76 -8.93
N PRO A 141 30.52 -1.40 -8.78
CA PRO A 141 31.82 -0.73 -8.91
C PRO A 141 31.94 -0.01 -10.23
N SER A 142 32.38 1.25 -10.21
CA SER A 142 32.55 2.15 -11.38
C SER A 142 31.24 2.59 -12.07
N HIS A 143 30.08 2.22 -11.53
CA HIS A 143 28.77 2.60 -12.05
C HIS A 143 27.92 3.26 -10.97
N PRO A 144 28.05 4.58 -10.74
CA PRO A 144 27.26 5.30 -9.74
C PRO A 144 25.76 5.16 -10.00
N PHE A 145 25.01 4.68 -9.01
CA PHE A 145 23.56 4.42 -9.08
C PHE A 145 22.79 5.62 -8.57
N TRP A 146 22.10 6.32 -9.44
CA TRP A 146 21.33 7.52 -9.11
C TRP A 146 19.83 7.27 -9.22
N ILE A 147 19.07 7.83 -8.25
CA ILE A 147 17.63 8.01 -8.36
C ILE A 147 17.37 9.44 -8.81
N LYS A 148 16.62 9.61 -9.91
CA LYS A 148 16.44 10.89 -10.60
C LYS A 148 15.00 11.11 -11.04
N THR A 149 14.64 12.36 -11.31
CA THR A 149 13.34 12.73 -11.88
C THR A 149 13.32 12.70 -13.41
N ALA A 150 14.49 12.52 -14.05
CA ALA A 150 14.61 12.36 -15.50
C ALA A 150 15.68 11.31 -15.86
N ALA A 151 15.50 10.61 -16.97
CA ALA A 151 16.43 9.60 -17.48
C ALA A 151 17.63 10.24 -18.20
N THR A 152 18.41 11.05 -17.50
CA THR A 152 19.58 11.78 -18.01
C THR A 152 20.84 11.31 -17.30
N THR A 153 21.96 11.18 -18.02
CA THR A 153 23.28 10.92 -17.42
C THR A 153 23.80 12.13 -16.64
N GLY A 154 24.89 11.95 -15.92
CA GLY A 154 25.44 13.00 -15.04
C GLY A 154 24.68 13.11 -13.72
N THR A 155 24.84 14.22 -13.02
CA THR A 155 24.31 14.41 -11.65
C THR A 155 23.09 15.34 -11.57
N SER A 156 22.64 15.90 -12.70
CA SER A 156 21.41 16.74 -12.75
C SER A 156 20.17 15.91 -12.44
N ASP A 157 19.09 16.58 -12.02
CA ASP A 157 17.78 15.98 -11.76
C ASP A 157 17.77 14.89 -10.68
N ALA A 158 18.83 14.82 -9.87
CA ALA A 158 18.95 13.85 -8.78
C ALA A 158 17.95 14.14 -7.66
N VAL A 159 17.29 13.10 -7.19
CA VAL A 159 16.50 13.20 -5.95
C VAL A 159 17.48 13.39 -4.76
N SER A 160 17.12 14.27 -3.84
CA SER A 160 17.97 14.52 -2.65
C SER A 160 17.84 13.36 -1.67
N LEU A 161 18.77 12.42 -1.74
CA LEU A 161 18.83 11.22 -0.88
C LEU A 161 20.25 11.04 -0.35
N THR A 162 20.34 10.43 0.83
CA THR A 162 21.64 10.00 1.37
C THR A 162 22.23 8.90 0.47
N ASN A 163 23.51 9.04 0.15
CA ASN A 163 24.27 8.13 -0.73
C ASN A 163 23.77 8.04 -2.19
N ASN A 164 22.88 8.92 -2.64
CA ASN A 164 22.46 8.91 -4.04
C ASN A 164 23.68 9.08 -4.96
N GLY A 165 23.84 8.20 -5.95
CA GLY A 165 25.03 8.15 -6.80
C GLY A 165 26.18 7.30 -6.23
N ALA A 166 25.94 6.52 -5.18
CA ALA A 166 26.95 5.61 -4.66
C ALA A 166 27.20 4.42 -5.62
N THR A 167 28.42 3.89 -5.57
CA THR A 167 28.79 2.63 -6.24
C THR A 167 28.72 1.43 -5.31
N SER A 168 28.53 1.68 -4.00
CA SER A 168 28.36 0.65 -2.96
C SER A 168 27.65 1.23 -1.75
N GLY A 169 26.92 0.38 -1.03
CA GLY A 169 26.15 0.76 0.16
C GLY A 169 24.66 0.93 -0.14
N ASN A 170 23.91 1.42 0.84
CA ASN A 170 22.46 1.52 0.75
C ASN A 170 22.02 2.91 0.31
N ILE A 171 21.07 2.94 -0.62
CA ILE A 171 20.28 4.13 -0.98
C ILE A 171 18.84 3.82 -0.61
N ILE A 172 18.24 4.69 0.22
CA ILE A 172 16.84 4.56 0.62
C ILE A 172 16.03 5.63 -0.10
N PHE A 173 15.03 5.19 -0.87
CA PHE A 173 14.10 6.06 -1.57
C PHE A 173 12.70 5.89 -1.02
N ILE A 174 12.17 6.98 -0.46
CA ILE A 174 10.77 7.10 -0.02
C ILE A 174 10.17 8.23 -0.86
N PRO A 175 9.32 7.92 -1.84
CA PRO A 175 8.74 8.92 -2.71
C PRO A 175 7.77 9.83 -1.94
N THR A 176 7.85 11.14 -2.18
CA THR A 176 6.97 12.14 -1.58
C THR A 176 5.88 12.61 -2.54
N ALA A 177 5.92 12.17 -3.79
CA ALA A 177 4.93 12.51 -4.83
C ALA A 177 4.75 11.34 -5.80
N THR A 178 3.55 11.25 -6.38
CA THR A 178 3.27 10.34 -7.50
C THR A 178 4.00 10.80 -8.75
N GLY A 179 4.30 9.87 -9.63
CA GLY A 179 4.97 10.18 -10.91
C GLY A 179 5.99 9.13 -11.31
N THR A 180 6.79 9.48 -12.29
CA THR A 180 7.84 8.61 -12.80
C THR A 180 9.20 9.14 -12.37
N TYR A 181 9.96 8.27 -11.72
CA TYR A 181 11.37 8.43 -11.40
C TYR A 181 12.18 7.43 -12.19
N HIS A 182 13.49 7.59 -12.17
CA HIS A 182 14.42 6.71 -12.88
C HIS A 182 15.57 6.34 -11.94
N TYR A 183 16.00 5.09 -11.99
CA TYR A 183 17.35 4.77 -11.58
C TYR A 183 18.24 4.72 -12.82
N ILE A 184 19.43 5.29 -12.73
CA ILE A 184 20.31 5.45 -13.90
C ILE A 184 21.78 5.55 -13.48
N CYS A 185 22.66 5.04 -14.34
CA CYS A 185 24.10 5.24 -14.19
C CYS A 185 24.50 6.67 -14.58
N GLU A 186 25.43 7.25 -13.81
CA GLU A 186 25.97 8.57 -14.11
C GLU A 186 26.58 8.65 -15.52
N TYR A 187 27.23 7.58 -15.98
CA TYR A 187 28.04 7.56 -17.19
C TYR A 187 27.40 6.85 -18.37
N HIS A 188 26.44 5.96 -18.16
CA HIS A 188 25.90 5.08 -19.18
C HIS A 188 24.39 5.21 -19.31
N ALA A 189 23.92 5.86 -20.37
CA ALA A 189 22.50 6.09 -20.62
C ALA A 189 21.68 4.81 -20.81
N GLY A 190 22.31 3.69 -21.22
CA GLY A 190 21.66 2.40 -21.37
C GLY A 190 21.34 1.70 -20.04
N MET A 191 22.10 2.00 -18.98
CA MET A 191 21.89 1.45 -17.64
C MET A 191 20.82 2.25 -16.90
N THR A 192 19.57 2.04 -17.23
CA THR A 192 18.45 2.83 -16.70
C THR A 192 17.16 2.03 -16.63
N GLY A 193 16.41 2.19 -15.56
CA GLY A 193 15.05 1.70 -15.43
C GLY A 193 14.11 2.75 -14.83
N THR A 194 12.82 2.47 -14.89
CA THR A 194 11.78 3.37 -14.40
C THR A 194 11.27 2.94 -13.03
N ILE A 195 10.93 3.92 -12.20
CA ILE A 195 10.19 3.74 -10.96
C ILE A 195 8.89 4.53 -11.08
N THR A 196 7.77 3.83 -11.21
CA THR A 196 6.44 4.45 -11.28
C THR A 196 5.82 4.46 -9.88
N VAL A 197 5.48 5.63 -9.38
CA VAL A 197 4.84 5.83 -8.09
C VAL A 197 3.38 6.22 -8.30
N SER A 198 2.48 5.34 -7.89
CA SER A 198 1.03 5.56 -7.94
C SER A 198 0.51 6.15 -6.61
N SER A 199 -0.72 6.65 -6.61
CA SER A 199 -1.39 7.08 -5.38
C SER A 199 -1.63 5.89 -4.46
N ASN A 200 -1.52 6.14 -3.15
CA ASN A 200 -1.96 5.20 -2.14
C ASN A 200 -3.48 5.33 -1.97
N THR A 201 -4.19 4.21 -2.04
CA THR A 201 -5.66 4.15 -1.88
C THR A 201 -6.07 3.54 -0.52
N SER A 202 -5.12 3.37 0.41
CA SER A 202 -5.41 2.86 1.75
C SER A 202 -6.40 3.75 2.50
N THR A 203 -7.26 3.13 3.27
CA THR A 203 -8.14 3.80 4.23
C THR A 203 -7.46 3.82 5.60
N TYR A 204 -7.71 4.84 6.38
CA TYR A 204 -7.08 5.04 7.67
C TYR A 204 -8.14 5.18 8.75
N ALA A 205 -7.82 4.80 9.98
CA ALA A 205 -8.64 5.07 11.16
C ALA A 205 -7.76 5.68 12.26
N TRP A 206 -7.98 6.95 12.56
CA TRP A 206 -7.31 7.64 13.64
C TRP A 206 -8.08 7.45 14.95
N ASN A 207 -7.36 7.45 16.08
CA ASN A 207 -8.01 7.39 17.40
C ASN A 207 -8.92 8.58 17.69
N THR A 208 -8.87 9.61 16.87
CA THR A 208 -9.74 10.81 16.92
C THR A 208 -11.00 10.68 16.07
N GLY A 209 -11.10 9.59 15.28
CA GLY A 209 -12.26 9.25 14.45
C GLY A 209 -12.16 9.66 12.97
N GLU A 210 -11.13 10.37 12.57
CA GLU A 210 -10.90 10.71 11.16
C GLU A 210 -10.43 9.49 10.37
N THR A 211 -10.77 9.46 9.07
CA THR A 211 -10.45 8.36 8.14
C THR A 211 -9.56 8.77 6.98
N THR A 212 -9.07 10.00 6.97
CA THR A 212 -8.20 10.53 5.91
C THR A 212 -6.73 10.26 6.21
N ALA A 213 -5.90 10.20 5.17
CA ALA A 213 -4.45 10.05 5.34
C ALA A 213 -3.81 11.21 6.12
N THR A 214 -4.41 12.39 6.07
CA THR A 214 -3.87 13.58 6.75
C THR A 214 -4.94 14.18 7.64
N ILE A 215 -4.56 14.52 8.88
CA ILE A 215 -5.39 15.23 9.84
C ILE A 215 -4.71 16.48 10.36
N ASN A 216 -5.51 17.44 10.80
CA ASN A 216 -5.05 18.63 11.50
C ASN A 216 -5.27 18.45 12.99
N ALA A 217 -4.22 18.57 13.79
CA ALA A 217 -4.24 18.38 15.23
C ALA A 217 -3.85 19.68 15.95
N SER A 218 -4.69 20.17 16.85
CA SER A 218 -4.45 21.37 17.65
C SER A 218 -4.64 21.05 19.14
N PRO A 219 -3.81 20.17 19.73
CA PRO A 219 -3.94 19.79 21.13
C PRO A 219 -3.48 20.95 22.04
N THR A 220 -4.14 21.10 23.18
CA THR A 220 -3.76 22.06 24.24
C THR A 220 -2.81 21.46 25.28
N VAL A 221 -2.59 20.15 25.21
CA VAL A 221 -1.65 19.39 26.06
C VAL A 221 -0.98 18.31 25.21
N THR A 222 0.13 17.75 25.69
CA THR A 222 0.77 16.62 25.02
C THR A 222 -0.22 15.49 24.78
N THR A 223 -0.45 15.16 23.52
CA THR A 223 -1.47 14.19 23.09
C THR A 223 -0.85 13.17 22.15
N ASN A 224 -1.18 11.90 22.37
CA ASN A 224 -0.79 10.82 21.47
C ASN A 224 -1.87 10.63 20.39
N TYR A 225 -1.45 10.65 19.15
CA TYR A 225 -2.27 10.30 17.99
C TYR A 225 -1.84 8.93 17.48
N THR A 226 -2.80 8.03 17.30
CA THR A 226 -2.58 6.70 16.72
C THR A 226 -3.44 6.53 15.49
N VAL A 227 -2.93 5.81 14.52
CA VAL A 227 -3.63 5.51 13.26
C VAL A 227 -3.37 4.07 12.87
N THR A 228 -4.37 3.46 12.28
CA THR A 228 -4.31 2.14 11.63
C THR A 228 -4.66 2.29 10.16
N CYS A 229 -4.19 1.37 9.34
CA CYS A 229 -4.55 1.24 7.93
C CYS A 229 -5.24 -0.10 7.71
#